data_ca22eb14820387fc2bca75b4b9329bf6
#
_entry.id   ca22eb14820387fc2bca75b4b9329bf6
#
_cell.length_a   1.000
_cell.length_b   1.000
_cell.length_c   1.000
_cell.angle_alpha   90.00
_cell.angle_beta   90.00
_cell.angle_gamma   90.00
#
_symmetry.space_group_name_H-M   'P 1'
#
loop_
_entity.id
_entity.type
_entity.pdbx_description
1 polymer ?
#
loop_
_entity_poly.entity_id
_entity_poly.type
_entity_poly.pdbx_seq_one_letter_code
_entity_poly.pdbx_strand_id
1 'polypeptide(L)'
;MRLFSAWTAPVRTTPPAVAPAGVVLLHGLARTRLSMRSLIGPLQRAGYLVINPGYPSRRYPVETLARLAIPPAVTHLRAQGATTIHFVTHSMGGILVRAWLAAEPLPELGRVVMLAPPNQGSELIDWLGRFRWFRRLFGPAAGQLGTAAHSLPRQLGPADFPLGILIGDRGAHWPLARCFAGANDGKVAVARAQVEGMADFRVVDCGHAFIMRNRRVQDLAVRFLGSGRFGTDDGL
;
A
#
# COMPACT_ATOMS: atom_id res chain seq x y z
N MET A 1 -40.61 -61.99 2.24
CA MET A 1 -39.24 -61.48 2.03
C MET A 1 -39.32 -60.06 1.46
N ARG A 2 -39.17 -59.03 2.30
CA ARG A 2 -39.24 -57.62 1.89
C ARG A 2 -37.81 -57.08 1.82
N LEU A 3 -37.34 -56.70 0.63
CA LEU A 3 -36.06 -56.07 0.41
C LEU A 3 -36.14 -54.59 0.80
N PHE A 4 -35.42 -54.20 1.87
CA PHE A 4 -35.19 -52.80 2.23
C PHE A 4 -34.13 -52.24 1.30
N SER A 5 -34.54 -51.34 0.40
CA SER A 5 -33.65 -50.47 -0.39
C SER A 5 -33.14 -49.38 0.54
N ALA A 6 -31.86 -49.43 0.86
CA ALA A 6 -31.16 -48.34 1.59
C ALA A 6 -30.99 -47.14 0.66
N TRP A 7 -31.71 -46.07 0.94
CA TRP A 7 -31.57 -44.80 0.28
C TRP A 7 -30.37 -44.04 0.89
N THR A 8 -29.22 -44.07 0.23
CA THR A 8 -28.06 -43.27 0.62
C THR A 8 -28.27 -41.86 0.10
N ALA A 9 -28.51 -40.91 1.01
CA ALA A 9 -28.55 -39.49 0.68
C ALA A 9 -27.19 -39.03 0.10
N PRO A 10 -27.15 -38.18 -0.95
CA PRO A 10 -25.92 -37.68 -1.49
C PRO A 10 -25.20 -36.82 -0.43
N VAL A 11 -23.94 -37.18 -0.15
CA VAL A 11 -23.04 -36.38 0.67
C VAL A 11 -22.84 -35.05 -0.06
N ARG A 12 -23.39 -33.97 0.48
CA ARG A 12 -23.11 -32.61 0.03
C ARG A 12 -21.65 -32.31 0.35
N THR A 13 -20.77 -32.48 -0.60
CA THR A 13 -19.43 -31.94 -0.53
C THR A 13 -19.52 -30.41 -0.70
N THR A 14 -19.45 -29.68 0.39
CA THR A 14 -19.20 -28.24 0.36
C THR A 14 -17.89 -28.06 -0.41
N PRO A 15 -17.84 -27.22 -1.47
CA PRO A 15 -16.56 -26.94 -2.12
C PRO A 15 -15.58 -26.43 -1.07
N PRO A 16 -14.28 -26.76 -1.16
CA PRO A 16 -13.30 -26.28 -0.21
C PRO A 16 -13.38 -24.76 -0.17
N ALA A 17 -13.58 -24.20 1.02
CA ALA A 17 -13.59 -22.77 1.20
C ALA A 17 -12.28 -22.22 0.64
N VAL A 18 -12.36 -21.27 -0.30
CA VAL A 18 -11.17 -20.59 -0.83
C VAL A 18 -10.42 -20.03 0.38
N ALA A 19 -9.15 -20.42 0.52
CA ALA A 19 -8.35 -19.99 1.65
C ALA A 19 -8.32 -18.46 1.72
N PRO A 20 -8.55 -17.86 2.89
CA PRO A 20 -8.71 -16.42 3.00
C PRO A 20 -7.40 -15.70 2.63
N ALA A 21 -7.52 -14.61 1.89
CA ALA A 21 -6.40 -13.71 1.64
C ALA A 21 -6.36 -12.58 2.67
N GLY A 22 -5.17 -12.22 3.12
CA GLY A 22 -4.93 -11.14 4.08
C GLY A 22 -4.47 -9.85 3.41
N VAL A 23 -4.79 -8.71 4.00
CA VAL A 23 -4.32 -7.39 3.57
C VAL A 23 -3.69 -6.65 4.74
N VAL A 24 -2.44 -6.22 4.58
CA VAL A 24 -1.73 -5.34 5.52
C VAL A 24 -1.87 -3.90 5.05
N LEU A 25 -2.35 -3.02 5.93
CA LEU A 25 -2.45 -1.57 5.67
C LEU A 25 -1.26 -0.84 6.31
N LEU A 26 -0.50 -0.06 5.53
CA LEU A 26 0.62 0.72 6.07
C LEU A 26 0.44 2.22 5.82
N HIS A 27 0.45 3.01 6.90
CA HIS A 27 0.30 4.46 6.82
C HIS A 27 1.58 5.19 6.41
N GLY A 28 1.50 6.48 6.11
CA GLY A 28 2.63 7.32 5.73
C GLY A 28 3.38 7.97 6.89
N LEU A 29 4.42 8.74 6.55
CA LEU A 29 5.23 9.54 7.46
C LEU A 29 4.35 10.52 8.27
N ALA A 30 4.63 10.63 9.57
CA ALA A 30 3.90 11.48 10.52
C ALA A 30 2.38 11.22 10.56
N ARG A 31 1.95 10.02 10.16
CA ARG A 31 0.59 9.52 10.28
C ARG A 31 0.51 8.42 11.33
N THR A 32 -0.70 7.95 11.57
CA THR A 32 -1.00 6.79 12.41
C THR A 32 -1.90 5.83 11.65
N ARG A 33 -2.11 4.63 12.19
CA ARG A 33 -3.05 3.64 11.64
C ARG A 33 -4.45 4.21 11.38
N LEU A 34 -4.88 5.22 12.13
CA LEU A 34 -6.20 5.84 11.95
C LEU A 34 -6.38 6.44 10.54
N SER A 35 -5.30 6.87 9.89
CA SER A 35 -5.38 7.40 8.52
C SER A 35 -5.83 6.35 7.50
N MET A 36 -5.52 5.07 7.72
CA MET A 36 -5.87 3.97 6.81
C MET A 36 -7.23 3.33 7.12
N ARG A 37 -7.93 3.77 8.19
CA ARG A 37 -9.15 3.12 8.69
C ARG A 37 -10.28 3.05 7.66
N SER A 38 -10.36 4.03 6.76
CA SER A 38 -11.40 4.08 5.72
C SER A 38 -11.34 2.94 4.71
N LEU A 39 -10.18 2.27 4.58
CA LEU A 39 -9.99 1.12 3.69
C LEU A 39 -10.45 -0.22 4.33
N ILE A 40 -10.57 -0.30 5.66
CA ILE A 40 -10.88 -1.56 6.35
C ILE A 40 -12.23 -2.11 5.88
N GLY A 41 -13.30 -1.32 5.95
CA GLY A 41 -14.64 -1.77 5.58
C GLY A 41 -14.76 -2.25 4.13
N PRO A 42 -14.31 -1.48 3.12
CA PRO A 42 -14.29 -1.94 1.73
C PRO A 42 -13.55 -3.26 1.53
N LEU A 43 -12.36 -3.43 2.12
CA LEU A 43 -11.57 -4.66 2.00
C LEU A 43 -12.23 -5.85 2.70
N GLN A 44 -12.80 -5.66 3.88
CA GLN A 44 -13.52 -6.71 4.59
C GLN A 44 -14.79 -7.15 3.83
N ARG A 45 -15.54 -6.20 3.21
CA ARG A 45 -16.68 -6.55 2.36
C ARG A 45 -16.27 -7.32 1.11
N ALA A 46 -15.05 -7.13 0.63
CA ALA A 46 -14.48 -7.90 -0.47
C ALA A 46 -13.91 -9.28 -0.02
N GLY A 47 -14.09 -9.66 1.26
CA GLY A 47 -13.68 -10.96 1.78
C GLY A 47 -12.26 -11.07 2.32
N TYR A 48 -11.52 -9.96 2.41
CA TYR A 48 -10.16 -9.97 2.93
C TYR A 48 -10.10 -9.95 4.47
N LEU A 49 -9.15 -10.69 5.04
CA LEU A 49 -8.70 -10.46 6.41
C LEU A 49 -7.84 -9.19 6.43
N VAL A 50 -8.14 -8.23 7.31
CA VAL A 50 -7.45 -6.92 7.27
C VAL A 50 -6.75 -6.65 8.58
N ILE A 51 -5.44 -6.35 8.51
CA ILE A 51 -4.66 -5.84 9.64
C ILE A 51 -4.14 -4.44 9.34
N ASN A 52 -4.25 -3.56 10.32
CA ASN A 52 -3.85 -2.15 10.22
C ASN A 52 -2.90 -1.81 11.37
N PRO A 53 -1.61 -2.20 11.28
CA PRO A 53 -0.64 -1.97 12.34
C PRO A 53 -0.30 -0.49 12.50
N GLY A 54 -0.07 -0.07 13.74
CA GLY A 54 0.54 1.22 14.05
C GLY A 54 2.05 1.07 14.19
N TYR A 55 2.81 2.06 13.73
CA TYR A 55 4.25 2.12 13.96
C TYR A 55 4.73 3.57 14.12
N PRO A 56 5.85 3.79 14.83
CA PRO A 56 6.31 5.14 15.18
C PRO A 56 7.08 5.79 14.01
N SER A 57 6.38 6.17 12.95
CA SER A 57 6.89 6.61 11.64
C SER A 57 7.92 7.74 11.64
N ARG A 58 8.09 8.44 12.78
CA ARG A 58 9.07 9.53 12.95
C ARG A 58 10.29 9.14 13.78
N ARG A 59 10.36 7.91 14.34
CA ARG A 59 11.40 7.55 15.32
C ARG A 59 12.58 6.79 14.73
N TYR A 60 12.35 6.06 13.64
CA TYR A 60 13.34 5.13 13.09
C TYR A 60 13.49 5.28 11.58
N PRO A 61 14.60 4.80 10.99
CA PRO A 61 14.74 4.65 9.53
C PRO A 61 13.70 3.71 8.95
N VAL A 62 13.47 3.83 7.63
CA VAL A 62 12.47 3.05 6.88
C VAL A 62 12.62 1.54 7.10
N GLU A 63 13.84 1.02 7.05
CA GLU A 63 14.13 -0.42 7.19
C GLU A 63 13.76 -0.94 8.58
N THR A 64 14.02 -0.15 9.62
CA THR A 64 13.62 -0.50 11.00
C THR A 64 12.10 -0.44 11.15
N LEU A 65 11.44 0.58 10.58
CA LEU A 65 9.98 0.69 10.60
C LEU A 65 9.32 -0.48 9.87
N ALA A 66 9.88 -0.91 8.74
CA ALA A 66 9.41 -2.05 7.98
C ALA A 66 9.46 -3.34 8.82
N ARG A 67 10.60 -3.61 9.49
CA ARG A 67 10.73 -4.76 10.40
C ARG A 67 9.82 -4.71 11.62
N LEU A 68 9.52 -3.52 12.13
CA LEU A 68 8.59 -3.36 13.26
C LEU A 68 7.12 -3.58 12.85
N ALA A 69 6.74 -3.23 11.61
CA ALA A 69 5.35 -3.23 11.18
C ALA A 69 4.94 -4.49 10.40
N ILE A 70 5.79 -5.00 9.50
CA ILE A 70 5.40 -6.02 8.53
C ILE A 70 5.42 -7.43 9.11
N PRO A 71 6.51 -7.95 9.69
CA PRO A 71 6.55 -9.33 10.18
C PRO A 71 5.47 -9.66 11.21
N PRO A 72 5.18 -8.81 12.23
CA PRO A 72 4.10 -9.10 13.17
C PRO A 72 2.71 -9.12 12.50
N ALA A 73 2.48 -8.25 11.49
CA ALA A 73 1.24 -8.20 10.76
C ALA A 73 1.04 -9.46 9.90
N VAL A 74 2.10 -9.90 9.21
CA VAL A 74 2.11 -11.14 8.43
C VAL A 74 1.85 -12.35 9.33
N THR A 75 2.58 -12.46 10.46
CA THR A 75 2.38 -13.54 11.45
C THR A 75 0.94 -13.60 11.95
N HIS A 76 0.34 -12.44 12.22
CA HIS A 76 -1.05 -12.37 12.67
C HIS A 76 -2.02 -12.86 11.60
N LEU A 77 -1.84 -12.49 10.33
CA LEU A 77 -2.69 -12.97 9.22
C LEU A 77 -2.50 -14.47 8.97
N ARG A 78 -1.27 -14.99 9.05
CA ARG A 78 -0.99 -16.44 8.98
C ARG A 78 -1.73 -17.21 10.07
N ALA A 79 -1.73 -16.70 11.29
CA ALA A 79 -2.46 -17.30 12.41
C ALA A 79 -3.99 -17.30 12.21
N GLN A 80 -4.51 -16.42 11.36
CA GLN A 80 -5.92 -16.40 10.94
C GLN A 80 -6.19 -17.27 9.70
N GLY A 81 -5.21 -18.00 9.20
CA GLY A 81 -5.33 -18.90 8.05
C GLY A 81 -5.14 -18.24 6.69
N ALA A 82 -4.62 -17.00 6.61
CA ALA A 82 -4.34 -16.38 5.34
C ALA A 82 -3.19 -17.12 4.62
N THR A 83 -3.44 -17.52 3.37
CA THR A 83 -2.45 -18.18 2.48
C THR A 83 -1.87 -17.24 1.43
N THR A 84 -2.46 -16.06 1.27
CA THR A 84 -1.97 -14.99 0.40
C THR A 84 -1.99 -13.67 1.18
N ILE A 85 -0.91 -12.91 1.12
CA ILE A 85 -0.76 -11.64 1.83
C ILE A 85 -0.62 -10.51 0.81
N HIS A 86 -1.56 -9.60 0.83
CA HIS A 86 -1.56 -8.36 0.05
C HIS A 86 -1.15 -7.17 0.91
N PHE A 87 -0.77 -6.08 0.26
CA PHE A 87 -0.51 -4.80 0.92
C PHE A 87 -1.31 -3.67 0.27
N VAL A 88 -1.87 -2.79 1.09
CA VAL A 88 -2.34 -1.47 0.64
C VAL A 88 -1.65 -0.41 1.49
N THR A 89 -0.91 0.47 0.86
CA THR A 89 -0.01 1.40 1.55
C THR A 89 -0.29 2.84 1.17
N HIS A 90 0.08 3.76 2.05
CA HIS A 90 0.03 5.18 1.76
C HIS A 90 1.42 5.80 1.89
N SER A 91 1.85 6.56 0.86
CA SER A 91 3.05 7.39 0.89
C SER A 91 4.29 6.56 1.30
N MET A 92 5.03 6.94 2.34
CA MET A 92 6.18 6.20 2.89
C MET A 92 5.88 4.72 3.15
N GLY A 93 4.62 4.35 3.45
CA GLY A 93 4.25 2.94 3.66
C GLY A 93 4.58 2.04 2.47
N GLY A 94 4.53 2.56 1.23
CA GLY A 94 4.98 1.84 0.04
C GLY A 94 6.48 1.60 0.01
N ILE A 95 7.26 2.57 0.50
CA ILE A 95 8.72 2.42 0.58
C ILE A 95 9.11 1.40 1.66
N LEU A 96 8.33 1.31 2.77
CA LEU A 96 8.52 0.26 3.77
C LEU A 96 8.36 -1.14 3.15
N VAL A 97 7.32 -1.36 2.34
CA VAL A 97 7.09 -2.65 1.66
C VAL A 97 8.23 -2.96 0.70
N ARG A 98 8.64 -2.01 -0.13
CA ARG A 98 9.77 -2.22 -1.07
C ARG A 98 11.07 -2.54 -0.34
N ALA A 99 11.40 -1.78 0.72
CA ALA A 99 12.61 -2.01 1.51
C ALA A 99 12.59 -3.36 2.23
N TRP A 100 11.43 -3.79 2.71
CA TRP A 100 11.31 -5.08 3.37
C TRP A 100 11.39 -6.24 2.37
N LEU A 101 10.68 -6.19 1.24
CA LEU A 101 10.71 -7.24 0.21
C LEU A 101 12.09 -7.40 -0.44
N ALA A 102 12.84 -6.31 -0.58
CA ALA A 102 14.22 -6.36 -1.06
C ALA A 102 15.19 -7.10 -0.10
N ALA A 103 14.86 -7.14 1.20
CA ALA A 103 15.68 -7.80 2.21
C ALA A 103 15.20 -9.20 2.59
N GLU A 104 13.89 -9.42 2.55
CA GLU A 104 13.25 -10.64 3.06
C GLU A 104 12.14 -11.10 2.10
N PRO A 105 12.27 -12.27 1.45
CA PRO A 105 11.23 -12.78 0.58
C PRO A 105 9.96 -13.17 1.36
N LEU A 106 8.81 -12.95 0.75
CA LEU A 106 7.50 -13.36 1.26
C LEU A 106 6.87 -14.35 0.27
N PRO A 107 7.00 -15.66 0.48
CA PRO A 107 6.51 -16.67 -0.47
C PRO A 107 5.01 -16.55 -0.78
N GLU A 108 4.19 -16.14 0.20
CA GLU A 108 2.77 -15.90 0.06
C GLU A 108 2.42 -14.48 -0.40
N LEU A 109 3.37 -13.71 -0.91
CA LEU A 109 3.10 -12.37 -1.42
C LEU A 109 2.08 -12.43 -2.56
N GLY A 110 0.98 -11.72 -2.38
CA GLY A 110 -0.01 -11.48 -3.41
C GLY A 110 0.28 -10.20 -4.20
N ARG A 111 -0.56 -9.21 -4.05
CA ARG A 111 -0.48 -7.94 -4.77
C ARG A 111 -0.27 -6.77 -3.82
N VAL A 112 0.38 -5.73 -4.33
CA VAL A 112 0.65 -4.49 -3.59
C VAL A 112 -0.06 -3.33 -4.29
N VAL A 113 -0.83 -2.55 -3.53
CA VAL A 113 -1.38 -1.27 -4.00
C VAL A 113 -0.72 -0.14 -3.21
N MET A 114 -0.12 0.80 -3.92
CA MET A 114 0.49 1.97 -3.31
C MET A 114 -0.32 3.23 -3.61
N LEU A 115 -0.75 3.91 -2.57
CA LEU A 115 -1.44 5.19 -2.64
C LEU A 115 -0.42 6.31 -2.45
N ALA A 116 -0.19 7.10 -3.49
CA ALA A 116 0.71 8.25 -3.50
C ALA A 116 2.14 7.96 -2.98
N PRO A 117 2.81 6.90 -3.46
CA PRO A 117 4.16 6.56 -2.99
C PRO A 117 5.22 7.50 -3.57
N PRO A 118 6.22 7.93 -2.79
CA PRO A 118 7.40 8.62 -3.31
C PRO A 118 8.42 7.61 -3.86
N ASN A 119 8.06 6.82 -4.88
CA ASN A 119 8.89 5.73 -5.41
C ASN A 119 10.22 6.19 -6.03
N GLN A 120 10.28 7.47 -6.44
CA GLN A 120 11.51 8.13 -6.90
C GLN A 120 11.87 9.32 -6.02
N GLY A 121 11.39 9.34 -4.77
CA GLY A 121 11.57 10.42 -3.82
C GLY A 121 10.54 11.55 -3.95
N SER A 122 10.75 12.61 -3.17
CA SER A 122 9.89 13.80 -3.13
C SER A 122 10.74 15.07 -3.05
N GLU A 123 10.50 16.01 -3.97
CA GLU A 123 11.12 17.33 -3.99
C GLU A 123 10.79 18.13 -2.72
N LEU A 124 9.61 17.91 -2.16
CA LEU A 124 9.20 18.52 -0.90
C LEU A 124 10.14 18.10 0.25
N ILE A 125 10.54 16.85 0.26
CA ILE A 125 11.48 16.33 1.26
C ILE A 125 12.86 16.95 1.06
N ASP A 126 13.33 17.14 -0.18
CA ASP A 126 14.60 17.79 -0.45
C ASP A 126 14.59 19.25 0.01
N TRP A 127 13.48 19.94 -0.24
CA TRP A 127 13.34 21.35 0.16
C TRP A 127 13.25 21.49 1.68
N LEU A 128 12.38 20.70 2.35
CA LEU A 128 12.20 20.75 3.80
C LEU A 128 13.40 20.18 4.57
N GLY A 129 14.07 19.19 4.02
CA GLY A 129 15.24 18.53 4.62
C GLY A 129 16.45 19.45 4.84
N ARG A 130 16.48 20.62 4.19
CA ARG A 130 17.49 21.67 4.45
C ARG A 130 17.36 22.26 5.85
N PHE A 131 16.18 22.19 6.45
CA PHE A 131 15.91 22.79 7.75
C PHE A 131 16.11 21.76 8.88
N ARG A 132 16.91 22.12 9.88
CA ARG A 132 17.21 21.25 11.04
C ARG A 132 15.94 20.86 11.83
N TRP A 133 14.97 21.80 11.93
CA TRP A 133 13.70 21.54 12.62
C TRP A 133 12.90 20.43 11.93
N PHE A 134 12.89 20.39 10.60
CA PHE A 134 12.18 19.36 9.84
C PHE A 134 12.73 17.96 10.15
N ARG A 135 14.07 17.80 10.06
CA ARG A 135 14.73 16.52 10.38
C ARG A 135 14.48 16.08 11.82
N ARG A 136 14.46 17.01 12.77
CA ARG A 136 14.18 16.74 14.19
C ARG A 136 12.73 16.33 14.41
N LEU A 137 11.76 16.94 13.71
CA LEU A 137 10.32 16.70 13.86
C LEU A 137 9.85 15.44 13.14
N PHE A 138 10.36 15.19 11.93
CA PHE A 138 9.93 14.08 11.07
C PHE A 138 10.83 12.85 11.14
N GLY A 139 11.96 12.96 11.77
CA GLY A 139 12.85 11.85 12.09
C GLY A 139 13.66 11.31 10.90
N PRO A 140 14.41 10.20 11.13
CA PRO A 140 15.38 9.70 10.15
C PRO A 140 14.72 9.20 8.85
N ALA A 141 13.55 8.57 8.89
CA ALA A 141 12.87 8.09 7.70
C ALA A 141 12.57 9.22 6.70
N ALA A 142 12.25 10.43 7.18
CA ALA A 142 12.02 11.57 6.29
C ALA A 142 13.25 11.88 5.43
N GLY A 143 14.45 11.84 6.02
CA GLY A 143 15.70 12.09 5.32
C GLY A 143 16.04 11.07 4.23
N GLN A 144 15.44 9.88 4.26
CA GLN A 144 15.66 8.84 3.27
C GLN A 144 14.78 8.99 2.01
N LEU A 145 13.73 9.85 2.04
CA LEU A 145 12.71 9.96 0.99
C LEU A 145 12.97 11.09 -0.03
N GLY A 146 14.17 11.61 -0.11
CA GLY A 146 14.56 12.62 -1.09
C GLY A 146 14.70 12.07 -2.51
N THR A 147 15.01 12.97 -3.48
CA THR A 147 15.12 12.62 -4.92
C THR A 147 16.55 12.27 -5.36
N ALA A 148 17.54 12.47 -4.51
CA ALA A 148 18.94 12.19 -4.83
C ALA A 148 19.17 10.71 -5.20
N ALA A 149 20.17 10.44 -6.04
CA ALA A 149 20.47 9.07 -6.50
C ALA A 149 20.75 8.10 -5.34
N HIS A 150 21.29 8.60 -4.24
CA HIS A 150 21.56 7.81 -3.02
C HIS A 150 20.37 7.72 -2.07
N SER A 151 19.21 8.28 -2.41
CA SER A 151 17.99 8.13 -1.59
C SER A 151 17.46 6.70 -1.63
N LEU A 152 16.87 6.24 -0.54
CA LEU A 152 16.39 4.87 -0.43
C LEU A 152 15.39 4.49 -1.55
N PRO A 153 14.37 5.31 -1.91
CA PRO A 153 13.44 4.94 -2.98
C PRO A 153 14.14 4.65 -4.32
N ARG A 154 15.23 5.37 -4.60
CA ARG A 154 16.01 5.20 -5.84
C ARG A 154 16.93 3.99 -5.79
N GLN A 155 17.51 3.68 -4.64
CA GLN A 155 18.37 2.50 -4.45
C GLN A 155 17.61 1.18 -4.50
N LEU A 156 16.31 1.18 -4.18
CA LEU A 156 15.49 -0.02 -4.21
C LEU A 156 15.21 -0.57 -5.62
N GLY A 157 15.54 0.17 -6.69
CA GLY A 157 15.39 -0.31 -8.06
C GLY A 157 13.94 -0.56 -8.51
N PRO A 158 13.74 -1.38 -9.56
CA PRO A 158 12.43 -1.79 -10.05
C PRO A 158 11.63 -2.61 -9.03
N ALA A 159 10.31 -2.69 -9.22
CA ALA A 159 9.45 -3.60 -8.47
C ALA A 159 9.39 -4.94 -9.21
N ASP A 160 9.70 -6.03 -8.53
CA ASP A 160 9.66 -7.41 -9.03
C ASP A 160 8.43 -8.18 -8.54
N PHE A 161 7.41 -7.47 -8.09
CA PHE A 161 6.15 -8.02 -7.57
C PHE A 161 4.93 -7.32 -8.20
N PRO A 162 3.74 -7.94 -8.18
CA PRO A 162 2.52 -7.34 -8.75
C PRO A 162 2.14 -6.04 -8.03
N LEU A 163 2.41 -4.88 -8.66
CA LEU A 163 2.27 -3.55 -8.08
C LEU A 163 1.31 -2.68 -8.88
N GLY A 164 0.28 -2.16 -8.21
CA GLY A 164 -0.58 -1.08 -8.71
C GLY A 164 -0.33 0.22 -7.95
N ILE A 165 -0.31 1.33 -8.67
CA ILE A 165 -0.06 2.65 -8.07
C ILE A 165 -1.22 3.60 -8.37
N LEU A 166 -1.74 4.23 -7.33
CA LEU A 166 -2.74 5.29 -7.40
C LEU A 166 -2.12 6.58 -6.86
N ILE A 167 -2.19 7.66 -7.63
CA ILE A 167 -1.66 8.98 -7.24
C ILE A 167 -2.69 10.06 -7.48
N GLY A 168 -2.71 11.09 -6.65
CA GLY A 168 -3.52 12.27 -6.86
C GLY A 168 -2.80 13.33 -7.72
N ASP A 169 -3.55 14.28 -8.27
CA ASP A 169 -3.03 15.42 -9.02
C ASP A 169 -3.48 16.79 -8.46
N ARG A 170 -4.28 16.80 -7.38
CA ARG A 170 -4.79 18.03 -6.76
C ARG A 170 -3.80 18.65 -5.76
N GLY A 171 -2.58 18.90 -6.21
CA GLY A 171 -1.56 19.61 -5.43
C GLY A 171 -1.43 21.11 -5.72
N ALA A 172 -2.03 21.60 -6.79
CA ALA A 172 -1.81 22.97 -7.28
C ALA A 172 -2.17 24.09 -6.27
N HIS A 173 -3.12 23.82 -5.37
CA HIS A 173 -3.54 24.78 -4.34
C HIS A 173 -2.68 24.73 -3.06
N TRP A 174 -1.71 23.84 -2.99
CA TRP A 174 -0.81 23.74 -1.86
C TRP A 174 0.27 24.84 -1.93
N PRO A 175 0.59 25.56 -0.83
CA PRO A 175 1.57 26.65 -0.86
C PRO A 175 2.93 26.27 -1.41
N LEU A 176 3.32 25.01 -1.27
CA LEU A 176 4.58 24.45 -1.74
C LEU A 176 4.46 23.70 -3.10
N ALA A 177 3.35 23.87 -3.81
CA ALA A 177 3.17 23.26 -5.14
C ALA A 177 4.27 23.66 -6.15
N ARG A 178 4.88 24.84 -5.98
CA ARG A 178 6.00 25.32 -6.79
C ARG A 178 7.29 24.51 -6.62
N CYS A 179 7.39 23.67 -5.59
CA CYS A 179 8.53 22.76 -5.42
C CYS A 179 8.52 21.60 -6.43
N PHE A 180 7.39 21.35 -7.11
CA PHE A 180 7.23 20.21 -8.01
C PHE A 180 7.28 20.64 -9.47
N ALA A 181 7.94 19.84 -10.29
CA ALA A 181 7.86 19.95 -11.74
C ALA A 181 6.64 19.16 -12.24
N GLY A 182 5.57 19.86 -12.64
CA GLY A 182 4.36 19.25 -13.20
C GLY A 182 3.28 18.85 -12.20
N ALA A 183 2.39 17.95 -12.62
CA ALA A 183 1.26 17.48 -11.83
C ALA A 183 1.74 16.79 -10.55
N ASN A 184 1.07 17.10 -9.44
CA ASN A 184 1.41 16.57 -8.13
C ASN A 184 0.19 16.53 -7.21
N ASP A 185 0.26 15.76 -6.14
CA ASP A 185 -0.80 15.65 -5.14
C ASP A 185 -0.61 16.58 -3.92
N GLY A 186 0.39 17.47 -3.97
CA GLY A 186 0.80 18.37 -2.89
C GLY A 186 1.97 17.86 -2.06
N LYS A 187 2.43 16.62 -2.25
CA LYS A 187 3.60 16.04 -1.56
C LYS A 187 4.49 15.19 -2.46
N VAL A 188 3.95 14.62 -3.52
CA VAL A 188 4.66 13.77 -4.48
C VAL A 188 4.25 14.19 -5.88
N ALA A 189 5.22 14.39 -6.78
CA ALA A 189 4.94 14.58 -8.19
C ALA A 189 4.41 13.28 -8.81
N VAL A 190 3.45 13.38 -9.73
CA VAL A 190 2.86 12.22 -10.43
C VAL A 190 3.94 11.37 -11.09
N ALA A 191 4.92 11.98 -11.75
CA ALA A 191 6.03 11.28 -12.37
C ALA A 191 6.90 10.51 -11.35
N ARG A 192 7.03 11.02 -10.11
CA ARG A 192 7.85 10.38 -9.08
C ARG A 192 7.14 9.28 -8.31
N ALA A 193 5.84 9.15 -8.46
CA ALA A 193 5.11 8.01 -7.92
C ALA A 193 5.37 6.72 -8.69
N GLN A 194 5.75 6.82 -9.95
CA GLN A 194 5.99 5.68 -10.83
C GLN A 194 7.28 4.93 -10.46
N VAL A 195 7.30 3.64 -10.76
CA VAL A 195 8.48 2.76 -10.66
C VAL A 195 8.42 1.72 -11.76
N GLU A 196 9.58 1.37 -12.30
CA GLU A 196 9.70 0.28 -13.26
C GLU A 196 9.20 -1.04 -12.66
N GLY A 197 8.56 -1.89 -13.47
CA GLY A 197 7.95 -3.14 -13.01
C GLY A 197 6.52 -2.99 -12.44
N MET A 198 5.99 -1.76 -12.26
CA MET A 198 4.59 -1.60 -11.88
C MET A 198 3.65 -2.18 -12.95
N ALA A 199 2.61 -2.91 -12.51
CA ALA A 199 1.66 -3.54 -13.39
C ALA A 199 0.59 -2.57 -13.91
N ASP A 200 0.17 -1.60 -13.09
CA ASP A 200 -0.84 -0.59 -13.48
C ASP A 200 -0.64 0.71 -12.71
N PHE A 201 -1.03 1.82 -13.33
CA PHE A 201 -0.87 3.17 -12.80
C PHE A 201 -2.09 4.02 -13.12
N ARG A 202 -2.66 4.72 -12.13
CA ARG A 202 -3.78 5.64 -12.33
C ARG A 202 -3.57 6.94 -11.56
N VAL A 203 -3.92 8.03 -12.22
CA VAL A 203 -4.07 9.35 -11.60
C VAL A 203 -5.53 9.54 -11.22
N VAL A 204 -5.77 10.00 -9.99
CA VAL A 204 -7.12 10.21 -9.44
C VAL A 204 -7.23 11.66 -8.97
N ASP A 205 -8.37 12.27 -9.25
CA ASP A 205 -8.67 13.65 -8.86
C ASP A 205 -8.78 13.82 -7.33
N CYS A 206 -7.63 13.88 -6.64
CA CYS A 206 -7.53 14.04 -5.19
C CYS A 206 -6.15 14.54 -4.74
N GLY A 207 -6.05 15.00 -3.50
CA GLY A 207 -4.78 15.38 -2.87
C GLY A 207 -4.18 14.26 -2.02
N HIS A 208 -2.90 14.40 -1.69
CA HIS A 208 -2.10 13.42 -0.94
C HIS A 208 -2.70 12.97 0.39
N ALA A 209 -3.16 13.97 1.18
CA ALA A 209 -3.42 13.73 2.61
C ALA A 209 -4.59 12.78 2.87
N PHE A 210 -5.56 12.71 1.97
CA PHE A 210 -6.82 11.99 2.16
C PHE A 210 -7.16 11.03 1.02
N ILE A 211 -6.20 10.70 0.16
CA ILE A 211 -6.36 9.78 -0.96
C ILE A 211 -7.05 8.45 -0.55
N MET A 212 -6.73 7.91 0.62
CA MET A 212 -7.35 6.68 1.16
C MET A 212 -8.83 6.83 1.54
N ARG A 213 -9.37 8.06 1.59
CA ARG A 213 -10.79 8.34 1.85
C ARG A 213 -11.62 8.47 0.58
N ASN A 214 -10.98 8.62 -0.57
CA ASN A 214 -11.63 8.70 -1.86
C ASN A 214 -12.25 7.34 -2.21
N ARG A 215 -13.55 7.29 -2.46
CA ARG A 215 -14.28 6.03 -2.75
C ARG A 215 -13.73 5.35 -4.00
N ARG A 216 -13.49 6.10 -5.08
CA ARG A 216 -12.91 5.56 -6.32
C ARG A 216 -11.55 4.90 -6.07
N VAL A 217 -10.70 5.50 -5.22
CA VAL A 217 -9.41 4.91 -4.82
C VAL A 217 -9.61 3.61 -4.05
N GLN A 218 -10.60 3.55 -3.15
CA GLN A 218 -10.93 2.33 -2.41
C GLN A 218 -11.38 1.21 -3.34
N ASP A 219 -12.26 1.51 -4.27
CA ASP A 219 -12.81 0.54 -5.24
C ASP A 219 -11.72 0.05 -6.20
N LEU A 220 -10.88 0.95 -6.71
CA LEU A 220 -9.71 0.60 -7.53
C LEU A 220 -8.72 -0.29 -6.77
N ALA A 221 -8.45 0.03 -5.49
CA ALA A 221 -7.57 -0.80 -4.66
C ALA A 221 -8.12 -2.23 -4.48
N VAL A 222 -9.41 -2.38 -4.16
CA VAL A 222 -10.06 -3.69 -4.06
C VAL A 222 -10.00 -4.44 -5.39
N ARG A 223 -10.30 -3.77 -6.50
CA ARG A 223 -10.24 -4.35 -7.85
C ARG A 223 -8.84 -4.85 -8.20
N PHE A 224 -7.81 -4.03 -7.95
CA PHE A 224 -6.42 -4.45 -8.22
C PHE A 224 -6.01 -5.66 -7.39
N LEU A 225 -6.37 -5.70 -6.11
CA LEU A 225 -6.07 -6.86 -5.26
C LEU A 225 -6.73 -8.15 -5.80
N GLY A 226 -7.92 -8.06 -6.40
CA GLY A 226 -8.62 -9.19 -7.00
C GLY A 226 -8.08 -9.61 -8.38
N SER A 227 -7.75 -8.64 -9.26
CA SER A 227 -7.48 -8.91 -10.69
C SER A 227 -6.05 -8.61 -11.15
N GLY A 228 -5.28 -7.82 -10.40
CA GLY A 228 -3.95 -7.34 -10.81
C GLY A 228 -3.98 -6.13 -11.75
N ARG A 229 -5.17 -5.55 -12.00
CA ARG A 229 -5.36 -4.34 -12.82
C ARG A 229 -6.43 -3.45 -12.21
N PHE A 230 -6.35 -2.15 -12.46
CA PHE A 230 -7.41 -1.21 -12.07
C PHE A 230 -8.63 -1.27 -12.99
N GLY A 231 -8.46 -1.85 -14.18
CA GLY A 231 -9.51 -1.93 -15.20
C GLY A 231 -9.69 -0.65 -16.00
N THR A 232 -10.61 -0.68 -16.98
CA THR A 232 -11.01 0.51 -17.76
C THR A 232 -11.97 1.38 -16.95
N ASP A 233 -12.04 2.67 -17.30
CA ASP A 233 -12.92 3.65 -16.64
C ASP A 233 -14.41 3.48 -17.00
N ASP A 234 -14.79 2.38 -17.67
CA ASP A 234 -16.14 2.11 -18.13
C ASP A 234 -17.06 1.76 -16.95
N GLY A 235 -17.67 2.77 -16.39
CA GLY A 235 -18.84 2.66 -15.50
C GLY A 235 -18.55 2.54 -14.00
N LEU A 236 -18.17 3.63 -13.37
CA LEU A 236 -18.48 3.94 -11.96
C LEU A 236 -19.14 5.31 -11.87
#